data_788309b5980dc029d7fb324d4365cc3c
#
_entry.id   788309b5980dc029d7fb324d4365cc3c
#
_cell.length_a   1.000
_cell.length_b   1.000
_cell.length_c   1.000
_cell.angle_alpha   90.00
_cell.angle_beta   90.00
_cell.angle_gamma   90.00
#
_symmetry.space_group_name_H-M   'P 1'
#
loop_
_entity.id
_entity.type
_entity.pdbx_description
1 polymer ?
#
loop_
_entity_poly.entity_id
_entity_poly.type
_entity_poly.pdbx_seq_one_letter_code
_entity_poly.pdbx_strand_id
1 'polypeptide(L)'
;MLYHFRIILVESIPLGVTYDEDNVTFGVPLEQAWNDLISVATEHIEVASFYWTLTGEDVNVNTTSDLPGEGILERLKALPSRNVSVQVVTSMPSLSPNSTDLSVLREHGVQVRRVDFGRLTKGVLHSKFWIVDKRHVFIGSPNMDWRALTEVKELGALIYNCTSLAEDLHKIFLSFWEMGHFNSSLPQPWPSEYDTSINRDHPLVVKDGNVSSRIYLSGSPPSFCPSSRTQDLEAIFSAISEAERFIDVSVMEYSPSARFHRQRRYWPVIDDVIKRAAFERQVHIRMLISCGRDSDPRMLPFLRSLASLNSPTYNINILVRLFIVPVGNKTDIPYARVNHNKYMVTDKVSYIGTSNWSEDYFSNTAGVGLVVSEHGQDPMQKTRTLHHKLQAIFNRDWHSQFSVDLDKLGQNPDCALSNP
;
A
#
# COMPACT_ATOMS: atom_id res chain seq x y z
N MET A 1 -7.43 -28.05 9.36
CA MET A 1 -6.70 -27.26 10.38
C MET A 1 -7.56 -26.06 10.74
N LEU A 2 -7.88 -25.88 12.03
CA LEU A 2 -8.51 -24.65 12.50
C LEU A 2 -7.44 -23.56 12.44
N TYR A 3 -7.46 -22.73 11.40
CA TYR A 3 -6.57 -21.60 11.31
C TYR A 3 -6.99 -20.56 12.36
N HIS A 4 -6.12 -20.27 13.31
CA HIS A 4 -6.29 -19.15 14.23
C HIS A 4 -6.13 -17.82 13.45
N PHE A 5 -6.71 -16.73 13.98
CA PHE A 5 -6.42 -15.38 13.51
C PHE A 5 -4.90 -15.17 13.42
N ARG A 6 -4.45 -14.59 12.31
CA ARG A 6 -3.02 -14.31 12.11
C ARG A 6 -2.85 -13.15 11.14
N ILE A 7 -1.97 -12.20 11.50
CA ILE A 7 -1.49 -11.15 10.59
C ILE A 7 -0.03 -11.43 10.26
N ILE A 8 0.32 -11.36 8.99
CA ILE A 8 1.69 -11.48 8.51
C ILE A 8 2.03 -10.34 7.55
N LEU A 9 3.27 -9.86 7.63
CA LEU A 9 3.82 -8.96 6.63
C LEU A 9 4.23 -9.72 5.39
N VAL A 10 3.93 -9.13 4.25
CA VAL A 10 4.24 -9.65 2.92
C VAL A 10 5.08 -8.63 2.21
N GLU A 11 6.16 -9.04 1.56
CA GLU A 11 6.98 -8.12 0.79
C GLU A 11 7.49 -8.73 -0.52
N SER A 12 7.83 -7.87 -1.45
CA SER A 12 8.63 -8.20 -2.62
C SER A 12 9.94 -7.41 -2.56
N ILE A 13 11.03 -8.10 -2.82
CA ILE A 13 12.37 -7.53 -2.94
C ILE A 13 12.82 -7.71 -4.39
N PRO A 14 13.18 -6.63 -5.10
CA PRO A 14 13.59 -6.71 -6.49
C PRO A 14 14.75 -7.69 -6.68
N LEU A 15 14.69 -8.49 -7.74
CA LEU A 15 15.74 -9.44 -8.06
C LEU A 15 17.13 -8.76 -8.10
N GLY A 16 18.12 -9.37 -7.45
CA GLY A 16 19.48 -8.83 -7.33
C GLY A 16 19.66 -7.78 -6.23
N VAL A 17 18.61 -7.43 -5.48
CA VAL A 17 18.75 -6.64 -4.27
C VAL A 17 18.98 -7.59 -3.09
N THR A 18 20.09 -7.44 -2.40
CA THR A 18 20.49 -8.27 -1.25
C THR A 18 20.83 -7.38 -0.06
N TYR A 19 20.61 -7.89 1.13
CA TYR A 19 20.98 -7.24 2.38
C TYR A 19 22.11 -8.02 3.05
N ASP A 20 23.18 -7.35 3.42
CA ASP A 20 24.44 -7.97 3.85
C ASP A 20 24.50 -8.32 5.36
N GLU A 21 23.41 -8.06 6.10
CA GLU A 21 23.40 -8.31 7.56
C GLU A 21 22.81 -9.68 7.89
N ASP A 22 23.50 -10.43 8.76
CA ASP A 22 22.96 -11.59 9.44
C ASP A 22 21.81 -11.19 10.37
N ASN A 23 20.71 -11.96 10.41
CA ASN A 23 19.52 -11.74 11.25
C ASN A 23 18.59 -10.56 10.86
N VAL A 24 18.54 -10.18 9.59
CA VAL A 24 17.54 -9.21 9.12
C VAL A 24 16.12 -9.81 9.05
N THR A 25 15.12 -8.97 9.31
CA THR A 25 13.72 -9.37 9.23
C THR A 25 13.21 -9.24 7.78
N PHE A 26 12.56 -10.29 7.30
CA PHE A 26 11.87 -10.29 6.02
C PHE A 26 10.39 -10.61 6.21
N GLY A 27 9.54 -10.05 5.36
CA GLY A 27 8.17 -10.50 5.18
C GLY A 27 8.10 -11.83 4.40
N VAL A 28 6.92 -12.41 4.36
CA VAL A 28 6.66 -13.55 3.46
C VAL A 28 6.74 -13.04 2.01
N PRO A 29 7.40 -13.78 1.08
CA PRO A 29 7.43 -13.38 -0.32
C PRO A 29 6.03 -13.16 -0.90
N LEU A 30 5.83 -12.07 -1.65
CA LEU A 30 4.53 -11.70 -2.22
C LEU A 30 3.96 -12.80 -3.11
N GLU A 31 4.79 -13.42 -3.95
CA GLU A 31 4.40 -14.55 -4.81
C GLU A 31 3.83 -15.69 -3.96
N GLN A 32 4.52 -16.07 -2.88
CA GLN A 32 4.05 -17.12 -1.98
C GLN A 32 2.71 -16.72 -1.33
N ALA A 33 2.58 -15.49 -0.84
CA ALA A 33 1.37 -15.01 -0.18
C ALA A 33 0.14 -15.06 -1.12
N TRP A 34 0.29 -14.65 -2.38
CA TRP A 34 -0.80 -14.72 -3.36
C TRP A 34 -1.12 -16.17 -3.76
N ASN A 35 -0.11 -17.01 -3.91
CA ASN A 35 -0.30 -18.43 -4.16
C ASN A 35 -1.01 -19.14 -3.01
N ASP A 36 -0.69 -18.78 -1.76
CA ASP A 36 -1.36 -19.32 -0.57
C ASP A 36 -2.83 -18.89 -0.53
N LEU A 37 -3.13 -17.61 -0.82
CA LEU A 37 -4.52 -17.12 -0.90
C LEU A 37 -5.35 -17.86 -1.95
N ILE A 38 -4.79 -18.07 -3.15
CA ILE A 38 -5.47 -18.84 -4.21
C ILE A 38 -5.67 -20.31 -3.78
N SER A 39 -4.73 -20.88 -3.03
CA SER A 39 -4.80 -22.27 -2.57
C SER A 39 -5.88 -22.49 -1.51
N VAL A 40 -6.13 -21.51 -0.64
CA VAL A 40 -7.14 -21.63 0.44
C VAL A 40 -8.54 -21.24 -0.02
N ALA A 41 -8.68 -20.68 -1.22
CA ALA A 41 -9.98 -20.28 -1.76
C ALA A 41 -10.86 -21.51 -2.06
N THR A 42 -12.07 -21.51 -1.50
CA THR A 42 -13.06 -22.57 -1.66
C THR A 42 -14.37 -22.12 -2.25
N GLU A 43 -14.72 -20.84 -2.11
CA GLU A 43 -15.99 -20.28 -2.54
C GLU A 43 -15.82 -19.10 -3.48
N HIS A 44 -15.07 -18.08 -3.07
CA HIS A 44 -14.90 -16.86 -3.89
C HIS A 44 -13.63 -16.09 -3.60
N ILE A 45 -13.16 -15.35 -4.62
CA ILE A 45 -12.11 -14.34 -4.53
C ILE A 45 -12.63 -13.02 -5.08
N GLU A 46 -12.41 -11.94 -4.33
CA GLU A 46 -12.65 -10.56 -4.76
C GLU A 46 -11.33 -9.83 -4.82
N VAL A 47 -11.05 -9.14 -5.95
CA VAL A 47 -9.83 -8.36 -6.14
C VAL A 47 -10.19 -6.95 -6.55
N ALA A 48 -9.75 -5.96 -5.77
CA ALA A 48 -9.73 -4.57 -6.17
C ALA A 48 -8.30 -4.18 -6.59
N SER A 49 -8.16 -3.58 -7.75
CA SER A 49 -6.85 -3.26 -8.32
C SER A 49 -6.89 -2.04 -9.23
N PHE A 50 -5.74 -1.37 -9.38
CA PHE A 50 -5.61 -0.22 -10.27
C PHE A 50 -5.52 -0.66 -11.74
N TYR A 51 -4.64 -1.61 -12.06
CA TYR A 51 -4.43 -2.16 -13.40
C TYR A 51 -3.90 -3.61 -13.32
N TRP A 52 -3.85 -4.28 -14.46
CA TRP A 52 -3.39 -5.67 -14.59
C TRP A 52 -2.37 -5.82 -15.71
N THR A 53 -1.18 -6.34 -15.37
CA THR A 53 -0.07 -6.68 -16.25
C THR A 53 0.72 -7.83 -15.63
N LEU A 54 0.07 -9.01 -15.46
CA LEU A 54 0.71 -10.19 -14.87
C LEU A 54 1.68 -10.90 -15.83
N THR A 55 1.65 -10.52 -17.11
CA THR A 55 2.58 -11.00 -18.15
C THR A 55 3.36 -9.84 -18.74
N GLY A 56 4.48 -10.14 -19.41
CA GLY A 56 5.28 -9.15 -20.11
C GLY A 56 4.62 -8.60 -21.39
N GLU A 57 3.55 -9.23 -21.89
CA GLU A 57 2.89 -8.92 -23.15
C GLU A 57 2.40 -7.48 -23.21
N ASP A 58 1.63 -7.04 -22.19
CA ASP A 58 1.02 -5.70 -22.16
C ASP A 58 2.06 -4.56 -22.04
N VAL A 59 3.30 -4.86 -21.70
CA VAL A 59 4.40 -3.89 -21.59
C VAL A 59 5.51 -4.11 -22.62
N ASN A 60 5.32 -5.05 -23.55
CA ASN A 60 6.25 -5.41 -24.61
C ASN A 60 7.66 -5.80 -24.11
N VAL A 61 7.73 -6.48 -22.98
CA VAL A 61 8.96 -6.98 -22.36
C VAL A 61 8.97 -8.49 -22.44
N ASN A 62 10.06 -9.05 -23.00
CA ASN A 62 10.31 -10.49 -23.01
C ASN A 62 11.40 -10.79 -21.96
N THR A 63 11.01 -11.38 -20.86
CA THR A 63 11.90 -11.67 -19.74
C THR A 63 11.37 -12.88 -18.96
N THR A 64 12.27 -13.61 -18.30
CA THR A 64 11.86 -14.68 -17.37
C THR A 64 11.43 -14.16 -16.01
N SER A 65 11.56 -12.86 -15.77
CA SER A 65 11.12 -12.22 -14.50
C SER A 65 9.59 -12.18 -14.36
N ASP A 66 8.84 -12.38 -15.44
CA ASP A 66 7.35 -12.40 -15.46
C ASP A 66 6.75 -13.78 -15.18
N LEU A 67 7.54 -14.86 -15.17
CA LEU A 67 7.05 -16.23 -14.89
C LEU A 67 6.22 -16.35 -13.60
N PRO A 68 6.56 -15.71 -12.46
CA PRO A 68 5.70 -15.71 -11.28
C PRO A 68 4.33 -15.06 -11.55
N GLY A 69 4.28 -14.01 -12.34
CA GLY A 69 3.03 -13.35 -12.75
C GLY A 69 2.17 -14.24 -13.63
N GLU A 70 2.76 -14.89 -14.64
CA GLU A 70 2.08 -15.89 -15.48
C GLU A 70 1.49 -17.01 -14.62
N GLY A 71 2.26 -17.51 -13.63
CA GLY A 71 1.80 -18.53 -12.69
C GLY A 71 0.56 -18.09 -11.89
N ILE A 72 0.52 -16.86 -11.41
CA ILE A 72 -0.64 -16.30 -10.71
C ILE A 72 -1.84 -16.18 -11.66
N LEU A 73 -1.64 -15.68 -12.89
CA LEU A 73 -2.71 -15.55 -13.90
C LEU A 73 -3.34 -16.92 -14.23
N GLU A 74 -2.52 -17.92 -14.49
CA GLU A 74 -2.98 -19.29 -14.80
C GLU A 74 -3.79 -19.90 -13.63
N ARG A 75 -3.37 -19.66 -12.40
CA ARG A 75 -4.09 -20.15 -11.22
C ARG A 75 -5.42 -19.46 -11.02
N LEU A 76 -5.48 -18.13 -11.20
CA LEU A 76 -6.75 -17.36 -11.13
C LEU A 76 -7.72 -17.80 -12.23
N LYS A 77 -7.21 -18.01 -13.44
CA LYS A 77 -7.96 -18.51 -14.60
C LYS A 77 -8.61 -19.87 -14.34
N ALA A 78 -7.96 -20.74 -13.59
CA ALA A 78 -8.45 -22.09 -13.30
C ALA A 78 -9.53 -22.13 -12.21
N LEU A 79 -9.74 -21.09 -11.42
CA LEU A 79 -10.65 -21.10 -10.28
C LEU A 79 -12.13 -21.33 -10.65
N PRO A 80 -12.70 -20.66 -11.69
CA PRO A 80 -14.10 -20.87 -12.05
C PRO A 80 -14.41 -22.34 -12.44
N SER A 81 -13.48 -23.06 -13.07
CA SER A 81 -13.64 -24.47 -13.38
C SER A 81 -13.66 -25.38 -12.13
N ARG A 82 -13.20 -24.85 -10.99
CA ARG A 82 -13.23 -25.51 -9.68
C ARG A 82 -14.39 -25.02 -8.79
N ASN A 83 -15.39 -24.35 -9.37
CA ASN A 83 -16.53 -23.73 -8.70
C ASN A 83 -16.15 -22.63 -7.68
N VAL A 84 -14.99 -21.99 -7.83
CA VAL A 84 -14.62 -20.80 -7.07
C VAL A 84 -14.91 -19.58 -7.92
N SER A 85 -15.82 -18.73 -7.46
CA SER A 85 -16.13 -17.49 -8.17
C SER A 85 -15.02 -16.46 -8.00
N VAL A 86 -14.71 -15.73 -9.07
CA VAL A 86 -13.72 -14.65 -9.03
C VAL A 86 -14.33 -13.36 -9.55
N GLN A 87 -14.25 -12.32 -8.74
CA GLN A 87 -14.71 -10.97 -9.08
C GLN A 87 -13.56 -9.99 -9.02
N VAL A 88 -13.39 -9.20 -10.09
CA VAL A 88 -12.35 -8.19 -10.21
C VAL A 88 -12.99 -6.83 -10.43
N VAL A 89 -12.62 -5.85 -9.63
CA VAL A 89 -12.92 -4.44 -9.88
C VAL A 89 -11.63 -3.70 -10.18
N THR A 90 -11.61 -2.90 -11.25
CA THR A 90 -10.42 -2.19 -11.69
C THR A 90 -10.74 -0.78 -12.18
N SER A 91 -9.72 0.06 -12.32
CA SER A 91 -9.87 1.48 -12.64
C SER A 91 -10.13 1.76 -14.12
N MET A 92 -10.89 2.82 -14.36
CA MET A 92 -10.92 3.59 -15.58
C MET A 92 -10.87 5.08 -15.21
N PRO A 93 -9.83 5.84 -15.61
CA PRO A 93 -8.70 5.42 -16.45
C PRO A 93 -7.76 4.42 -15.74
N SER A 94 -6.94 3.72 -16.51
CA SER A 94 -6.01 2.69 -16.06
C SER A 94 -4.67 2.81 -16.81
N LEU A 95 -3.58 2.34 -16.22
CA LEU A 95 -2.28 2.25 -16.91
C LEU A 95 -2.23 1.12 -17.94
N SER A 96 -3.13 0.14 -17.86
CA SER A 96 -3.31 -0.92 -18.85
C SER A 96 -4.77 -1.00 -19.29
N PRO A 97 -5.23 -0.08 -20.17
CA PRO A 97 -6.64 -0.02 -20.57
C PRO A 97 -7.08 -1.24 -21.40
N ASN A 98 -6.16 -1.88 -22.10
CA ASN A 98 -6.40 -3.03 -22.97
C ASN A 98 -5.69 -4.29 -22.45
N SER A 99 -5.70 -4.51 -21.12
CA SER A 99 -5.05 -5.65 -20.50
C SER A 99 -5.47 -6.97 -21.12
N THR A 100 -4.50 -7.73 -21.62
CA THR A 100 -4.67 -9.09 -22.15
C THR A 100 -5.06 -10.04 -21.02
N ASP A 101 -4.50 -9.87 -19.82
CA ASP A 101 -4.82 -10.65 -18.62
C ASP A 101 -6.31 -10.61 -18.30
N LEU A 102 -6.90 -9.40 -18.28
CA LEU A 102 -8.33 -9.24 -17.98
C LEU A 102 -9.23 -9.85 -19.08
N SER A 103 -8.77 -9.88 -20.32
CA SER A 103 -9.48 -10.55 -21.42
C SER A 103 -9.48 -12.05 -21.24
N VAL A 104 -8.31 -12.63 -20.98
CA VAL A 104 -8.14 -14.07 -20.69
C VAL A 104 -8.97 -14.50 -19.47
N LEU A 105 -8.95 -13.73 -18.39
CA LEU A 105 -9.73 -14.03 -17.18
C LEU A 105 -11.24 -14.04 -17.46
N ARG A 106 -11.77 -13.08 -18.25
CA ARG A 106 -13.19 -13.06 -18.65
C ARG A 106 -13.60 -14.27 -19.47
N GLU A 107 -12.77 -14.67 -20.42
CA GLU A 107 -13.01 -15.85 -21.27
C GLU A 107 -13.12 -17.14 -20.44
N HIS A 108 -12.50 -17.16 -19.24
CA HIS A 108 -12.53 -18.30 -18.31
C HIS A 108 -13.55 -18.13 -17.16
N GLY A 109 -14.47 -17.15 -17.27
CA GLY A 109 -15.60 -17.01 -16.34
C GLY A 109 -15.36 -16.07 -15.17
N VAL A 110 -14.23 -15.35 -15.11
CA VAL A 110 -13.99 -14.31 -14.10
C VAL A 110 -14.86 -13.08 -14.42
N GLN A 111 -15.55 -12.56 -13.41
CA GLN A 111 -16.34 -11.35 -13.55
C GLN A 111 -15.46 -10.11 -13.36
N VAL A 112 -15.41 -9.25 -14.37
CA VAL A 112 -14.57 -8.03 -14.32
C VAL A 112 -15.44 -6.80 -14.54
N ARG A 113 -15.38 -5.85 -13.59
CA ARG A 113 -15.99 -4.51 -13.73
C ARG A 113 -14.91 -3.43 -13.74
N ARG A 114 -15.10 -2.42 -14.60
CA ARG A 114 -14.28 -1.22 -14.64
C ARG A 114 -15.06 -0.06 -14.04
N VAL A 115 -14.47 0.64 -13.09
CA VAL A 115 -15.10 1.80 -12.45
C VAL A 115 -14.56 3.08 -13.06
N ASP A 116 -15.44 3.91 -13.60
CA ASP A 116 -15.08 5.21 -14.19
C ASP A 116 -14.84 6.27 -13.10
N PHE A 117 -13.73 6.13 -12.39
CA PHE A 117 -13.28 7.11 -11.39
C PHE A 117 -12.97 8.47 -12.02
N GLY A 118 -12.52 8.48 -13.27
CA GLY A 118 -12.32 9.74 -14.01
C GLY A 118 -13.59 10.57 -14.08
N ARG A 119 -14.74 9.94 -14.29
CA ARG A 119 -16.06 10.59 -14.29
C ARG A 119 -16.55 10.89 -12.88
N LEU A 120 -16.44 9.92 -11.95
CA LEU A 120 -17.04 9.99 -10.61
C LEU A 120 -16.29 10.99 -9.70
N THR A 121 -14.97 10.98 -9.67
CA THR A 121 -14.17 11.74 -8.70
C THR A 121 -13.02 12.54 -9.31
N LYS A 122 -12.75 12.38 -10.61
CA LYS A 122 -11.54 12.90 -11.31
C LYS A 122 -10.24 12.21 -10.86
N GLY A 123 -10.34 11.08 -10.18
CA GLY A 123 -9.24 10.24 -9.72
C GLY A 123 -9.20 8.89 -10.43
N VAL A 124 -8.62 7.91 -9.74
CA VAL A 124 -8.51 6.51 -10.16
C VAL A 124 -8.87 5.57 -9.01
N LEU A 125 -9.21 4.31 -9.30
CA LEU A 125 -9.20 3.26 -8.28
C LEU A 125 -7.76 2.82 -8.06
N HIS A 126 -7.15 3.27 -6.97
CA HIS A 126 -5.76 2.97 -6.64
C HIS A 126 -5.62 1.99 -5.46
N SER A 127 -6.74 1.50 -4.94
CA SER A 127 -6.75 0.44 -3.91
C SER A 127 -6.18 -0.86 -4.48
N LYS A 128 -5.52 -1.65 -3.63
CA LYS A 128 -4.98 -2.97 -3.96
C LYS A 128 -5.24 -3.89 -2.78
N PHE A 129 -6.28 -4.70 -2.92
CA PHE A 129 -6.62 -5.69 -1.90
C PHE A 129 -7.32 -6.92 -2.49
N TRP A 130 -7.25 -8.01 -1.76
CA TRP A 130 -7.95 -9.26 -2.05
C TRP A 130 -8.82 -9.63 -0.85
N ILE A 131 -9.96 -10.24 -1.11
CA ILE A 131 -10.81 -10.89 -0.10
C ILE A 131 -11.04 -12.32 -0.59
N VAL A 132 -10.76 -13.29 0.26
CA VAL A 132 -10.95 -14.71 -0.04
C VAL A 132 -11.90 -15.32 0.96
N ASP A 133 -12.99 -15.92 0.46
CA ASP A 133 -14.04 -16.60 1.21
C ASP A 133 -14.62 -15.77 2.37
N LYS A 134 -14.60 -14.43 2.26
CA LYS A 134 -14.94 -13.46 3.34
C LYS A 134 -14.26 -13.77 4.69
N ARG A 135 -13.05 -14.31 4.63
CA ARG A 135 -12.27 -14.75 5.80
C ARG A 135 -10.83 -14.30 5.78
N HIS A 136 -10.23 -14.20 4.58
CA HIS A 136 -8.84 -13.85 4.41
C HIS A 136 -8.73 -12.56 3.61
N VAL A 137 -7.80 -11.72 3.98
CA VAL A 137 -7.64 -10.39 3.39
C VAL A 137 -6.17 -10.13 3.10
N PHE A 138 -5.89 -9.62 1.92
CA PHE A 138 -4.60 -9.00 1.58
C PHE A 138 -4.80 -7.53 1.28
N ILE A 139 -3.97 -6.65 1.84
CA ILE A 139 -3.95 -5.20 1.57
C ILE A 139 -2.50 -4.76 1.45
N GLY A 140 -2.17 -3.93 0.46
CA GLY A 140 -0.82 -3.39 0.36
C GLY A 140 -0.55 -2.55 -0.87
N SER A 141 0.72 -2.35 -1.13
CA SER A 141 1.20 -1.56 -2.26
C SER A 141 1.19 -2.28 -3.60
N PRO A 142 1.29 -3.64 -3.69
CA PRO A 142 1.44 -4.34 -4.97
C PRO A 142 0.26 -4.19 -5.90
N ASN A 143 0.50 -3.77 -7.13
CA ASN A 143 -0.46 -3.89 -8.23
C ASN A 143 -0.52 -5.34 -8.73
N MET A 144 -1.55 -5.68 -9.49
CA MET A 144 -1.67 -6.96 -10.23
C MET A 144 -0.72 -6.93 -11.44
N ASP A 145 0.57 -7.05 -11.14
CA ASP A 145 1.67 -6.76 -12.04
C ASP A 145 2.83 -7.72 -11.75
N TRP A 146 3.37 -8.38 -12.78
CA TRP A 146 4.51 -9.27 -12.61
C TRP A 146 5.73 -8.55 -12.01
N ARG A 147 5.90 -7.25 -12.34
CA ARG A 147 6.99 -6.45 -11.77
C ARG A 147 6.87 -6.28 -10.25
N ALA A 148 5.64 -6.25 -9.72
CA ALA A 148 5.41 -6.23 -8.28
C ALA A 148 5.94 -7.50 -7.58
N LEU A 149 6.04 -8.61 -8.29
CA LEU A 149 6.55 -9.88 -7.74
C LEU A 149 8.08 -9.97 -7.76
N THR A 150 8.74 -9.34 -8.75
CA THR A 150 10.17 -9.61 -9.05
C THR A 150 11.05 -8.37 -9.22
N GLU A 151 10.50 -7.22 -9.61
CA GLU A 151 11.29 -6.06 -10.03
C GLU A 151 11.02 -4.77 -9.22
N VAL A 152 10.00 -4.78 -8.39
CA VAL A 152 9.58 -3.63 -7.56
C VAL A 152 9.58 -4.03 -6.09
N LYS A 153 10.06 -3.13 -5.22
CA LYS A 153 9.99 -3.33 -3.79
C LYS A 153 8.59 -2.99 -3.29
N GLU A 154 7.90 -3.98 -2.74
CA GLU A 154 6.51 -3.87 -2.30
C GLU A 154 6.35 -4.31 -0.84
N LEU A 155 5.30 -3.82 -0.18
CA LEU A 155 4.92 -4.27 1.15
C LEU A 155 3.40 -4.29 1.31
N GLY A 156 2.90 -5.33 1.98
CA GLY A 156 1.51 -5.48 2.36
C GLY A 156 1.34 -6.33 3.63
N ALA A 157 0.10 -6.53 4.00
CA ALA A 157 -0.30 -7.42 5.08
C ALA A 157 -1.30 -8.46 4.58
N LEU A 158 -1.13 -9.68 5.04
CA LEU A 158 -2.06 -10.78 4.83
C LEU A 158 -2.65 -11.17 6.18
N ILE A 159 -3.98 -11.18 6.25
CA ILE A 159 -4.75 -11.44 7.46
C ILE A 159 -5.57 -12.71 7.21
N TYR A 160 -5.29 -13.74 8.00
CA TYR A 160 -6.02 -15.00 7.95
C TYR A 160 -7.10 -15.06 9.02
N ASN A 161 -8.24 -15.63 8.65
CA ASN A 161 -9.36 -15.95 9.56
C ASN A 161 -9.88 -14.77 10.38
N CYS A 162 -10.15 -13.67 9.70
CA CYS A 162 -10.77 -12.49 10.29
C CYS A 162 -12.05 -12.11 9.52
N THR A 163 -13.12 -12.86 9.74
CA THR A 163 -14.40 -12.68 9.02
C THR A 163 -14.92 -11.26 9.16
N SER A 164 -14.92 -10.70 10.38
CA SER A 164 -15.44 -9.33 10.60
C SER A 164 -14.68 -8.27 9.80
N LEU A 165 -13.35 -8.40 9.69
CA LEU A 165 -12.54 -7.47 8.89
C LEU A 165 -12.74 -7.71 7.38
N ALA A 166 -12.86 -8.98 6.98
CA ALA A 166 -13.11 -9.34 5.58
C ALA A 166 -14.49 -8.85 5.10
N GLU A 167 -15.53 -8.97 5.95
CA GLU A 167 -16.86 -8.42 5.70
C GLU A 167 -16.85 -6.89 5.64
N ASP A 168 -16.05 -6.24 6.48
CA ASP A 168 -15.89 -4.79 6.43
C ASP A 168 -15.19 -4.32 5.15
N LEU A 169 -14.13 -5.04 4.71
CA LEU A 169 -13.47 -4.76 3.43
C LEU A 169 -14.37 -5.07 2.23
N HIS A 170 -15.22 -6.10 2.34
CA HIS A 170 -16.21 -6.43 1.32
C HIS A 170 -17.19 -5.27 1.05
N LYS A 171 -17.58 -4.50 2.07
CA LYS A 171 -18.40 -3.29 1.87
C LYS A 171 -17.70 -2.24 1.01
N ILE A 172 -16.38 -2.08 1.16
CA ILE A 172 -15.58 -1.22 0.30
C ILE A 172 -15.54 -1.79 -1.13
N PHE A 173 -15.32 -3.11 -1.28
CA PHE A 173 -15.37 -3.78 -2.58
C PHE A 173 -16.73 -3.57 -3.27
N LEU A 174 -17.83 -3.77 -2.55
CA LEU A 174 -19.19 -3.57 -3.07
C LEU A 174 -19.43 -2.13 -3.53
N SER A 175 -18.92 -1.13 -2.81
CA SER A 175 -19.05 0.26 -3.24
C SER A 175 -18.39 0.50 -4.61
N PHE A 176 -17.23 -0.11 -4.86
CA PHE A 176 -16.58 -0.05 -6.16
C PHE A 176 -17.32 -0.89 -7.19
N TRP A 177 -17.79 -2.08 -6.82
CA TRP A 177 -18.51 -2.99 -7.70
C TRP A 177 -19.79 -2.36 -8.23
N GLU A 178 -20.58 -1.71 -7.37
CA GLU A 178 -21.80 -1.00 -7.77
C GLU A 178 -21.50 0.22 -8.64
N MET A 179 -20.45 0.96 -8.34
CA MET A 179 -20.05 2.10 -9.19
C MET A 179 -19.42 1.68 -10.53
N GLY A 180 -19.17 0.41 -10.73
CA GLY A 180 -18.79 -0.18 -12.02
C GLY A 180 -19.95 -0.41 -12.99
N HIS A 181 -21.20 -0.16 -12.60
CA HIS A 181 -22.34 -0.17 -13.51
C HIS A 181 -22.33 1.05 -14.45
N PHE A 182 -22.86 0.84 -15.65
CA PHE A 182 -23.00 1.91 -16.63
C PHE A 182 -23.91 3.03 -16.07
N ASN A 183 -23.47 4.28 -16.24
CA ASN A 183 -24.17 5.48 -15.72
C ASN A 183 -24.40 5.53 -14.20
N SER A 184 -23.67 4.74 -13.40
CA SER A 184 -23.71 4.85 -11.94
C SER A 184 -23.41 6.26 -11.47
N SER A 185 -23.97 6.66 -10.34
CA SER A 185 -23.69 7.93 -9.66
C SER A 185 -23.43 7.68 -8.19
N LEU A 186 -22.53 8.47 -7.61
CA LEU A 186 -22.25 8.36 -6.17
C LEU A 186 -23.49 8.69 -5.35
N PRO A 187 -23.95 7.79 -4.46
CA PRO A 187 -25.06 8.08 -3.57
C PRO A 187 -24.63 9.11 -2.51
N GLN A 188 -25.56 9.96 -2.12
CA GLN A 188 -25.36 10.92 -1.03
C GLN A 188 -26.64 11.05 -0.22
N PRO A 189 -26.69 10.51 1.02
CA PRO A 189 -25.65 9.69 1.66
C PRO A 189 -25.52 8.28 1.05
N TRP A 190 -24.46 7.56 1.39
CA TRP A 190 -24.35 6.13 1.12
C TRP A 190 -25.45 5.37 1.87
N PRO A 191 -26.05 4.32 1.27
CA PRO A 191 -26.97 3.45 1.98
C PRO A 191 -26.34 2.76 3.19
N SER A 192 -27.13 2.48 4.22
CA SER A 192 -26.65 1.93 5.49
C SER A 192 -25.99 0.55 5.39
N GLU A 193 -26.23 -0.20 4.33
CA GLU A 193 -25.55 -1.48 4.05
C GLU A 193 -24.04 -1.33 3.82
N TYR A 194 -23.57 -0.12 3.46
CA TYR A 194 -22.14 0.19 3.33
C TYR A 194 -21.53 0.71 4.64
N ASP A 195 -22.35 1.00 5.66
CA ASP A 195 -21.87 1.47 6.95
C ASP A 195 -21.02 0.42 7.66
N THR A 196 -20.06 0.91 8.44
CA THR A 196 -19.19 0.06 9.25
C THR A 196 -19.36 0.36 10.74
N SER A 197 -19.32 -0.70 11.55
CA SER A 197 -19.15 -0.59 13.00
C SER A 197 -17.67 -0.64 13.42
N ILE A 198 -16.76 -0.89 12.46
CA ILE A 198 -15.32 -1.03 12.72
C ILE A 198 -14.62 0.21 12.15
N ASN A 199 -14.21 1.11 13.04
CA ASN A 199 -13.55 2.37 12.67
C ASN A 199 -12.53 2.77 13.75
N ARG A 200 -11.92 3.93 13.62
CA ARG A 200 -10.95 4.45 14.59
C ARG A 200 -11.49 4.49 16.03
N ASP A 201 -12.74 4.90 16.19
CA ASP A 201 -13.35 5.07 17.52
C ASP A 201 -13.84 3.74 18.11
N HIS A 202 -14.18 2.78 17.24
CA HIS A 202 -14.63 1.42 17.56
C HIS A 202 -13.83 0.39 16.76
N PRO A 203 -12.52 0.21 17.03
CA PRO A 203 -11.70 -0.76 16.31
C PRO A 203 -12.09 -2.20 16.67
N LEU A 204 -11.94 -3.09 15.72
CA LEU A 204 -12.06 -4.53 15.96
C LEU A 204 -10.95 -4.99 16.89
N VAL A 205 -11.31 -5.63 18.00
CA VAL A 205 -10.33 -6.21 18.93
C VAL A 205 -10.19 -7.70 18.63
N VAL A 206 -8.97 -8.10 18.28
CA VAL A 206 -8.63 -9.51 18.03
C VAL A 206 -7.47 -9.92 18.91
N LYS A 207 -7.38 -11.23 19.21
CA LYS A 207 -6.30 -11.78 20.03
C LYS A 207 -5.57 -12.87 19.28
N ASP A 208 -4.24 -12.80 19.29
CA ASP A 208 -3.34 -13.85 18.86
C ASP A 208 -2.43 -14.23 20.05
N GLY A 209 -2.77 -15.33 20.71
CA GLY A 209 -2.18 -15.67 22.00
C GLY A 209 -2.43 -14.59 23.06
N ASN A 210 -1.35 -14.03 23.60
CA ASN A 210 -1.41 -12.94 24.60
C ASN A 210 -1.27 -11.53 23.99
N VAL A 211 -1.19 -11.42 22.65
CA VAL A 211 -1.19 -10.13 21.95
C VAL A 211 -2.61 -9.75 21.62
N SER A 212 -3.02 -8.56 22.06
CA SER A 212 -4.31 -7.95 21.68
C SER A 212 -4.07 -6.89 20.64
N SER A 213 -4.71 -7.04 19.48
CA SER A 213 -4.64 -6.09 18.37
C SER A 213 -5.96 -5.36 18.20
N ARG A 214 -5.89 -4.06 18.02
CA ARG A 214 -7.02 -3.20 17.63
C ARG A 214 -6.84 -2.85 16.16
N ILE A 215 -7.82 -3.19 15.34
CA ILE A 215 -7.69 -3.14 13.88
C ILE A 215 -8.88 -2.41 13.28
N TYR A 216 -8.64 -1.54 12.32
CA TYR A 216 -9.70 -0.98 11.46
C TYR A 216 -9.18 -0.66 10.07
N LEU A 217 -10.13 -0.46 9.14
CA LEU A 217 -9.86 -0.03 7.78
C LEU A 217 -10.25 1.43 7.60
N SER A 218 -9.39 2.20 6.95
CA SER A 218 -9.69 3.54 6.48
C SER A 218 -9.89 3.55 4.97
N GLY A 219 -10.54 4.58 4.44
CA GLY A 219 -10.83 4.69 3.01
C GLY A 219 -10.65 6.10 2.46
N SER A 220 -10.42 6.21 1.17
CA SER A 220 -10.46 7.43 0.36
C SER A 220 -11.12 7.16 -1.00
N PRO A 221 -11.60 8.19 -1.72
CA PRO A 221 -11.82 9.55 -1.27
C PRO A 221 -13.06 9.68 -0.36
N PRO A 222 -13.29 10.82 0.30
CA PRO A 222 -14.46 11.02 1.17
C PRO A 222 -15.80 10.71 0.51
N SER A 223 -15.92 10.95 -0.79
CA SER A 223 -17.14 10.65 -1.56
C SER A 223 -17.46 9.16 -1.71
N PHE A 224 -16.48 8.27 -1.46
CA PHE A 224 -16.64 6.81 -1.43
C PHE A 224 -16.73 6.24 -0.01
N CYS A 225 -16.70 7.10 1.01
CA CYS A 225 -16.76 6.68 2.40
C CYS A 225 -18.16 7.01 2.97
N PRO A 226 -18.91 6.02 3.49
CA PRO A 226 -20.04 6.32 4.36
C PRO A 226 -19.55 7.07 5.61
N SER A 227 -20.44 7.81 6.27
CA SER A 227 -20.07 8.66 7.43
C SER A 227 -19.48 7.89 8.61
N SER A 228 -19.77 6.60 8.71
CA SER A 228 -19.26 5.69 9.75
C SER A 228 -17.81 5.21 9.50
N ARG A 229 -17.28 5.37 8.28
CA ARG A 229 -15.93 4.92 7.93
C ARG A 229 -14.91 6.01 8.19
N THR A 230 -13.84 5.67 8.90
CA THR A 230 -12.68 6.56 9.04
C THR A 230 -12.07 6.88 7.68
N GLN A 231 -11.91 8.16 7.38
CA GLN A 231 -11.20 8.59 6.18
C GLN A 231 -9.70 8.28 6.29
N ASP A 232 -9.08 7.96 5.17
CA ASP A 232 -7.68 7.52 5.16
C ASP A 232 -6.71 8.62 5.65
N LEU A 233 -6.98 9.87 5.30
CA LEU A 233 -6.23 11.01 5.81
C LEU A 233 -6.37 11.19 7.33
N GLU A 234 -7.57 10.99 7.86
CA GLU A 234 -7.83 11.05 9.31
C GLU A 234 -7.11 9.93 10.07
N ALA A 235 -7.02 8.73 9.48
CA ALA A 235 -6.26 7.62 10.05
C ALA A 235 -4.77 7.95 10.15
N ILE A 236 -4.19 8.55 9.11
CA ILE A 236 -2.79 9.02 9.12
C ILE A 236 -2.58 10.10 10.18
N PHE A 237 -3.50 11.06 10.28
CA PHE A 237 -3.42 12.13 11.29
C PHE A 237 -3.51 11.59 12.70
N SER A 238 -4.41 10.65 12.97
CA SER A 238 -4.53 10.00 14.28
C SER A 238 -3.24 9.28 14.64
N ALA A 239 -2.70 8.47 13.75
CA ALA A 239 -1.47 7.74 13.97
C ALA A 239 -0.26 8.65 14.24
N ILE A 240 -0.13 9.77 13.50
CA ILE A 240 0.90 10.78 13.74
C ILE A 240 0.68 11.49 15.09
N SER A 241 -0.58 11.83 15.41
CA SER A 241 -0.92 12.57 16.63
C SER A 241 -0.75 11.74 17.90
N GLU A 242 -0.95 10.42 17.82
CA GLU A 242 -0.76 9.49 18.92
C GLU A 242 0.71 9.12 19.19
N ALA A 243 1.60 9.35 18.22
CA ALA A 243 3.02 9.05 18.35
C ALA A 243 3.68 9.91 19.45
N GLU A 244 4.44 9.28 20.32
CA GLU A 244 5.14 9.92 21.45
C GLU A 244 6.65 9.92 21.27
N ARG A 245 7.22 8.94 20.56
CA ARG A 245 8.67 8.74 20.46
C ARG A 245 9.19 8.84 19.04
N PHE A 246 8.56 8.13 18.10
CA PHE A 246 9.03 8.10 16.73
C PHE A 246 7.90 7.93 15.72
N ILE A 247 8.19 8.37 14.50
CA ILE A 247 7.38 8.15 13.29
C ILE A 247 8.34 7.76 12.16
N ASP A 248 8.21 6.54 11.67
CA ASP A 248 8.98 6.01 10.55
C ASP A 248 8.04 5.83 9.34
N VAL A 249 8.32 6.51 8.24
CA VAL A 249 7.51 6.51 7.01
C VAL A 249 8.30 5.96 5.85
N SER A 250 7.75 4.96 5.16
CA SER A 250 8.26 4.52 3.84
C SER A 250 7.17 4.67 2.80
N VAL A 251 7.35 5.60 1.89
CA VAL A 251 6.36 5.91 0.84
C VAL A 251 7.07 6.17 -0.50
N MET A 252 6.45 5.66 -1.58
CA MET A 252 6.99 5.88 -2.93
C MET A 252 7.07 7.36 -3.27
N GLU A 253 6.04 8.12 -2.94
CA GLU A 253 5.94 9.53 -3.29
C GLU A 253 5.35 10.35 -2.16
N TYR A 254 6.02 11.45 -1.86
CA TYR A 254 5.61 12.46 -0.90
C TYR A 254 5.62 13.84 -1.56
N SER A 255 4.46 14.47 -1.64
CA SER A 255 4.35 15.83 -2.17
C SER A 255 3.22 16.61 -1.49
N PRO A 256 3.51 17.68 -0.73
CA PRO A 256 2.50 18.54 -0.16
C PRO A 256 1.86 19.44 -1.23
N SER A 257 1.31 18.82 -2.27
CA SER A 257 0.66 19.52 -3.39
C SER A 257 -0.39 18.63 -4.07
N ALA A 258 -1.31 19.26 -4.80
CA ALA A 258 -2.10 18.60 -5.82
C ALA A 258 -1.21 18.31 -7.04
N ARG A 259 -1.03 17.06 -7.40
CA ARG A 259 -0.08 16.63 -8.42
C ARG A 259 -0.70 16.53 -9.81
N PHE A 260 -1.94 16.02 -9.90
CA PHE A 260 -2.61 15.73 -11.18
C PHE A 260 -3.57 16.84 -11.64
N HIS A 261 -3.68 17.92 -10.89
CA HIS A 261 -4.46 19.10 -11.30
C HIS A 261 -3.69 19.99 -12.28
N ARG A 262 -4.41 20.62 -13.22
CA ARG A 262 -3.81 21.60 -14.17
C ARG A 262 -3.20 22.80 -13.46
N GLN A 263 -3.82 23.25 -12.35
CA GLN A 263 -3.30 24.36 -11.52
C GLN A 263 -2.51 23.78 -10.35
N ARG A 264 -1.31 24.30 -10.15
CA ARG A 264 -0.51 23.97 -8.97
C ARG A 264 -1.23 24.45 -7.72
N ARG A 265 -1.47 23.52 -6.78
CA ARG A 265 -2.08 23.82 -5.49
C ARG A 265 -1.20 23.27 -4.38
N TYR A 266 -0.82 24.15 -3.46
CA TYR A 266 -0.10 23.74 -2.25
C TYR A 266 -1.08 23.10 -1.27
N TRP A 267 -0.69 21.96 -0.70
CA TRP A 267 -1.52 21.16 0.20
C TRP A 267 -0.65 20.58 1.33
N PRO A 268 -0.39 21.35 2.40
CA PRO A 268 0.58 20.99 3.43
C PRO A 268 0.02 20.13 4.56
N VAL A 269 -1.18 19.58 4.46
CA VAL A 269 -1.89 19.04 5.63
C VAL A 269 -1.15 17.86 6.31
N ILE A 270 -0.47 16.99 5.57
CA ILE A 270 0.39 15.95 6.14
C ILE A 270 1.73 16.56 6.59
N ASP A 271 2.28 17.48 5.81
CA ASP A 271 3.53 18.18 6.10
C ASP A 271 3.44 18.93 7.43
N ASP A 272 2.33 19.61 7.68
CA ASP A 272 2.08 20.37 8.91
C ASP A 272 2.01 19.45 10.14
N VAL A 273 1.31 18.32 10.08
CA VAL A 273 1.20 17.40 11.24
C VAL A 273 2.52 16.72 11.55
N ILE A 274 3.33 16.40 10.52
CA ILE A 274 4.69 15.88 10.68
C ILE A 274 5.59 16.91 11.38
N LYS A 275 5.60 18.16 10.89
CA LYS A 275 6.39 19.25 11.45
C LYS A 275 5.99 19.55 12.89
N ARG A 276 4.68 19.59 13.19
CA ARG A 276 4.18 19.77 14.56
C ARG A 276 4.60 18.64 15.48
N ALA A 277 4.55 17.38 15.02
CA ALA A 277 4.99 16.23 15.82
C ALA A 277 6.46 16.38 16.23
N ALA A 278 7.34 16.78 15.30
CA ALA A 278 8.75 16.99 15.59
C ALA A 278 9.01 18.21 16.46
N PHE A 279 8.35 19.35 16.15
CA PHE A 279 8.64 20.62 16.80
C PHE A 279 7.98 20.76 18.18
N GLU A 280 6.68 20.45 18.29
CA GLU A 280 5.90 20.67 19.51
C GLU A 280 6.05 19.52 20.51
N ARG A 281 6.25 18.27 20.01
CA ARG A 281 6.28 17.04 20.83
C ARG A 281 7.62 16.32 20.84
N GLN A 282 8.60 16.82 20.06
CA GLN A 282 9.95 16.27 19.95
C GLN A 282 9.97 14.79 19.49
N VAL A 283 9.00 14.40 18.68
CA VAL A 283 8.92 13.07 18.08
C VAL A 283 10.01 12.94 17.00
N HIS A 284 10.77 11.84 17.05
CA HIS A 284 11.79 11.54 16.05
C HIS A 284 11.13 11.08 14.74
N ILE A 285 11.44 11.71 13.62
CA ILE A 285 10.84 11.41 12.33
C ILE A 285 11.90 10.94 11.34
N ARG A 286 11.64 9.78 10.73
CA ARG A 286 12.44 9.27 9.63
C ARG A 286 11.54 9.03 8.42
N MET A 287 11.92 9.60 7.28
CA MET A 287 11.20 9.44 6.02
C MET A 287 12.09 8.78 4.98
N LEU A 288 11.69 7.61 4.52
CA LEU A 288 12.36 6.84 3.47
C LEU A 288 11.53 6.92 2.20
N ILE A 289 11.90 7.84 1.32
CA ILE A 289 11.16 8.15 0.10
C ILE A 289 11.79 7.42 -1.08
N SER A 290 10.99 6.87 -1.97
CA SER A 290 11.52 6.23 -3.17
C SER A 290 12.14 7.24 -4.12
N CYS A 291 13.28 6.90 -4.71
CA CYS A 291 13.77 7.56 -5.90
C CYS A 291 14.12 6.54 -6.97
N GLY A 292 13.48 6.67 -8.12
CA GLY A 292 13.77 5.93 -9.35
C GLY A 292 13.91 6.89 -10.53
N ARG A 293 14.12 6.35 -11.72
CA ARG A 293 14.28 7.13 -12.95
C ARG A 293 13.06 7.97 -13.33
N ASP A 294 11.85 7.49 -12.94
CA ASP A 294 10.58 8.15 -13.23
C ASP A 294 10.05 8.98 -12.05
N SER A 295 10.85 9.17 -10.99
CA SER A 295 10.45 9.97 -9.85
C SER A 295 10.31 11.44 -10.22
N ASP A 296 9.26 12.09 -9.68
CA ASP A 296 9.00 13.51 -9.96
C ASP A 296 10.03 14.43 -9.27
N PRO A 297 10.87 15.15 -10.03
CA PRO A 297 11.87 16.06 -9.44
C PRO A 297 11.27 17.14 -8.53
N ARG A 298 9.98 17.47 -8.70
CA ARG A 298 9.28 18.46 -7.87
C ARG A 298 9.13 18.05 -6.41
N MET A 299 9.36 16.76 -6.06
CA MET A 299 9.40 16.31 -4.65
C MET A 299 10.62 16.88 -3.90
N LEU A 300 11.75 17.05 -4.58
CA LEU A 300 13.03 17.40 -3.95
C LEU A 300 12.99 18.67 -3.07
N PRO A 301 12.40 19.80 -3.51
CA PRO A 301 12.29 20.98 -2.67
C PRO A 301 11.52 20.75 -1.35
N PHE A 302 10.48 19.93 -1.39
CA PHE A 302 9.69 19.62 -0.21
C PHE A 302 10.44 18.70 0.76
N LEU A 303 11.14 17.70 0.24
CA LEU A 303 11.99 16.82 1.05
C LEU A 303 13.13 17.60 1.72
N ARG A 304 13.77 18.51 0.99
CA ARG A 304 14.78 19.42 1.54
C ARG A 304 14.21 20.34 2.61
N SER A 305 12.98 20.86 2.42
CA SER A 305 12.30 21.67 3.43
C SER A 305 12.07 20.90 4.73
N LEU A 306 11.71 19.62 4.68
CA LEU A 306 11.60 18.78 5.86
C LEU A 306 12.97 18.56 6.51
N ALA A 307 13.96 18.13 5.74
CA ALA A 307 15.30 17.83 6.22
C ALA A 307 15.98 19.05 6.85
N SER A 308 15.74 20.25 6.33
CA SER A 308 16.32 21.50 6.85
C SER A 308 15.85 21.90 8.25
N LEU A 309 14.74 21.31 8.72
CA LEU A 309 14.24 21.52 10.08
C LEU A 309 15.00 20.67 11.12
N ASN A 310 15.80 19.69 10.70
CA ASN A 310 16.59 18.88 11.60
C ASN A 310 17.59 19.76 12.38
N SER A 311 17.43 19.85 13.69
CA SER A 311 18.24 20.71 14.53
C SER A 311 18.47 20.11 15.92
N PRO A 312 19.64 19.53 16.18
CA PRO A 312 19.98 19.03 17.51
C PRO A 312 19.89 20.09 18.61
N THR A 313 20.20 21.35 18.27
CA THR A 313 20.16 22.48 19.22
C THR A 313 18.75 22.74 19.76
N TYR A 314 17.73 22.51 18.94
CA TYR A 314 16.32 22.68 19.31
C TYR A 314 15.62 21.36 19.59
N ASN A 315 16.37 20.25 19.66
CA ASN A 315 15.85 18.90 19.83
C ASN A 315 14.78 18.53 18.77
N ILE A 316 14.94 19.04 17.56
CA ILE A 316 14.10 18.68 16.40
C ILE A 316 14.86 17.62 15.61
N ASN A 317 14.22 16.47 15.40
CA ASN A 317 14.82 15.37 14.69
C ASN A 317 13.93 14.91 13.53
N ILE A 318 14.26 15.40 12.31
CA ILE A 318 13.61 15.00 11.05
C ILE A 318 14.71 14.57 10.09
N LEU A 319 14.75 13.28 9.78
CA LEU A 319 15.71 12.70 8.86
C LEU A 319 14.98 12.22 7.60
N VAL A 320 15.50 12.60 6.44
CA VAL A 320 14.96 12.22 5.14
C VAL A 320 16.03 11.48 4.36
N ARG A 321 15.72 10.28 3.89
CA ARG A 321 16.57 9.48 3.02
C ARG A 321 15.81 9.05 1.77
N LEU A 322 16.55 8.82 0.72
CA LEU A 322 16.02 8.26 -0.53
C LEU A 322 16.38 6.78 -0.62
N PHE A 323 15.38 5.94 -0.91
CA PHE A 323 15.61 4.54 -1.22
C PHE A 323 15.73 4.38 -2.73
N ILE A 324 16.90 3.95 -3.20
CA ILE A 324 17.23 3.82 -4.63
C ILE A 324 17.47 2.35 -4.93
N VAL A 325 16.62 1.76 -5.75
CA VAL A 325 16.79 0.39 -6.23
C VAL A 325 17.72 0.42 -7.46
N PRO A 326 18.88 -0.24 -7.42
CA PRO A 326 19.80 -0.26 -8.57
C PRO A 326 19.13 -0.83 -9.81
N VAL A 327 19.23 -0.14 -10.95
CA VAL A 327 18.63 -0.59 -12.21
C VAL A 327 19.50 -1.63 -12.89
N GLY A 328 20.82 -1.49 -12.85
CA GLY A 328 21.76 -2.43 -13.48
C GLY A 328 21.46 -2.62 -14.98
N ASN A 329 21.28 -3.88 -15.38
CA ASN A 329 20.95 -4.27 -16.76
C ASN A 329 19.43 -4.35 -17.05
N LYS A 330 18.57 -3.89 -16.11
CA LYS A 330 17.11 -3.92 -16.22
C LYS A 330 16.52 -2.61 -16.78
N THR A 331 17.24 -1.97 -17.67
CA THR A 331 16.88 -0.65 -18.24
C THR A 331 15.69 -0.68 -19.19
N ASP A 332 15.38 -1.82 -19.72
CA ASP A 332 14.30 -2.12 -20.66
C ASP A 332 12.95 -2.41 -19.98
N ILE A 333 12.94 -2.61 -18.65
CA ILE A 333 11.71 -2.86 -17.91
C ILE A 333 11.12 -1.51 -17.44
N PRO A 334 9.99 -1.06 -18.01
CA PRO A 334 9.41 0.24 -17.66
C PRO A 334 8.76 0.19 -16.28
N TYR A 335 8.81 1.31 -15.54
CA TYR A 335 8.18 1.47 -14.22
C TYR A 335 8.59 0.39 -13.19
N ALA A 336 9.80 -0.10 -13.28
CA ALA A 336 10.41 -1.05 -12.38
C ALA A 336 11.52 -0.40 -11.54
N ARG A 337 12.15 -1.18 -10.68
CA ARG A 337 13.33 -0.78 -9.88
C ARG A 337 13.06 0.44 -9.01
N VAL A 338 11.91 0.41 -8.31
CA VAL A 338 11.49 1.44 -7.35
C VAL A 338 11.06 0.82 -6.03
N ASN A 339 11.12 1.60 -4.96
CA ASN A 339 10.47 1.28 -3.69
C ASN A 339 9.03 1.78 -3.74
N HIS A 340 8.08 0.87 -3.90
CA HIS A 340 6.66 1.18 -4.04
C HIS A 340 5.87 1.10 -2.72
N ASN A 341 6.58 0.98 -1.60
CA ASN A 341 5.97 0.90 -0.26
C ASN A 341 5.11 2.12 0.07
N LYS A 342 4.12 1.91 0.92
CA LYS A 342 3.21 2.95 1.44
C LYS A 342 2.78 2.58 2.86
N TYR A 343 3.72 2.72 3.81
CA TYR A 343 3.44 2.43 5.20
C TYR A 343 4.07 3.44 6.15
N MET A 344 3.53 3.48 7.33
CA MET A 344 4.07 4.22 8.47
C MET A 344 4.03 3.33 9.71
N VAL A 345 5.07 3.38 10.52
CA VAL A 345 5.08 2.78 11.85
C VAL A 345 5.50 3.83 12.86
N THR A 346 4.72 3.96 13.93
CA THR A 346 5.01 4.83 15.07
C THR A 346 5.28 3.98 16.30
N ASP A 347 5.53 4.55 17.44
CA ASP A 347 5.62 3.77 18.68
C ASP A 347 4.26 3.23 19.20
N LYS A 348 3.15 3.54 18.54
CA LYS A 348 1.79 3.14 18.92
C LYS A 348 1.06 2.36 17.81
N VAL A 349 1.28 2.72 16.55
CA VAL A 349 0.43 2.33 15.44
C VAL A 349 1.25 1.86 14.26
N SER A 350 0.78 0.82 13.58
CA SER A 350 1.21 0.41 12.23
C SER A 350 0.12 0.79 11.23
N TYR A 351 0.47 1.55 10.20
CA TYR A 351 -0.39 1.89 9.07
C TYR A 351 0.20 1.29 7.80
N ILE A 352 -0.58 0.51 7.06
CA ILE A 352 -0.22 -0.04 5.74
C ILE A 352 -1.29 0.37 4.76
N GLY A 353 -0.94 1.23 3.80
CA GLY A 353 -1.87 1.83 2.86
C GLY A 353 -1.60 1.49 1.40
N THR A 354 -2.48 1.97 0.55
CA THR A 354 -2.38 1.84 -0.91
C THR A 354 -2.07 3.16 -1.61
N SER A 355 -2.06 4.28 -0.88
CA SER A 355 -1.99 5.65 -1.39
C SER A 355 -0.60 6.25 -1.25
N ASN A 356 -0.10 6.94 -2.28
CA ASN A 356 1.01 7.86 -2.14
C ASN A 356 0.57 9.11 -1.34
N TRP A 357 1.52 9.88 -0.84
CA TRP A 357 1.23 11.00 0.04
C TRP A 357 1.24 12.35 -0.73
N SER A 358 0.21 12.54 -1.55
CA SER A 358 -0.15 13.82 -2.16
C SER A 358 -1.68 13.99 -2.12
N GLU A 359 -2.16 15.23 -2.31
CA GLU A 359 -3.58 15.57 -2.18
C GLU A 359 -4.52 14.65 -2.95
N ASP A 360 -4.18 14.39 -4.21
CA ASP A 360 -5.05 13.66 -5.15
C ASP A 360 -5.41 12.26 -4.65
N TYR A 361 -4.50 11.60 -3.90
CA TYR A 361 -4.72 10.27 -3.37
C TYR A 361 -5.74 10.24 -2.24
N PHE A 362 -5.93 11.35 -1.52
CA PHE A 362 -6.89 11.41 -0.41
C PHE A 362 -8.21 12.09 -0.80
N SER A 363 -8.17 12.99 -1.79
CA SER A 363 -9.33 13.80 -2.21
C SER A 363 -10.16 13.16 -3.31
N ASN A 364 -9.52 12.47 -4.26
CA ASN A 364 -10.14 12.05 -5.52
C ASN A 364 -9.94 10.57 -5.85
N THR A 365 -8.91 9.95 -5.31
CA THR A 365 -8.46 8.60 -5.67
C THR A 365 -8.86 7.59 -4.59
N ALA A 366 -9.34 6.43 -5.02
CA ALA A 366 -9.69 5.38 -4.07
C ALA A 366 -8.43 4.74 -3.48
N GLY A 367 -8.36 4.76 -2.16
CA GLY A 367 -7.35 4.12 -1.35
C GLY A 367 -7.96 3.39 -0.17
N VAL A 368 -7.21 2.45 0.38
CA VAL A 368 -7.54 1.73 1.63
C VAL A 368 -6.30 1.70 2.51
N GLY A 369 -6.49 1.96 3.79
CA GLY A 369 -5.47 1.82 4.82
C GLY A 369 -5.86 0.76 5.85
N LEU A 370 -4.93 -0.10 6.22
CA LEU A 370 -5.01 -1.00 7.36
C LEU A 370 -4.31 -0.34 8.54
N VAL A 371 -5.03 -0.15 9.64
CA VAL A 371 -4.49 0.43 10.87
C VAL A 371 -4.50 -0.62 11.97
N VAL A 372 -3.34 -0.84 12.59
CA VAL A 372 -3.17 -1.85 13.64
C VAL A 372 -2.42 -1.23 14.83
N SER A 373 -3.03 -1.33 16.02
CA SER A 373 -2.38 -1.01 17.29
C SER A 373 -2.32 -2.28 18.12
N GLU A 374 -1.14 -2.64 18.60
CA GLU A 374 -0.92 -3.89 19.32
C GLU A 374 -0.46 -3.63 20.76
N HIS A 375 -1.04 -4.35 21.69
CA HIS A 375 -0.72 -4.30 23.11
C HIS A 375 -0.29 -5.70 23.57
N GLY A 376 1.00 -5.89 23.83
CA GLY A 376 1.57 -7.10 24.43
C GLY A 376 2.18 -6.78 25.79
N GLN A 377 1.90 -7.59 26.81
CA GLN A 377 2.41 -7.38 28.17
C GLN A 377 3.83 -7.92 28.38
N ASP A 378 4.29 -8.86 27.53
CA ASP A 378 5.56 -9.56 27.66
C ASP A 378 6.60 -9.08 26.64
N PRO A 379 7.85 -8.73 27.03
CA PRO A 379 8.93 -8.36 26.10
C PRO A 379 9.24 -9.40 25.03
N MET A 380 9.16 -10.70 25.33
CA MET A 380 9.38 -11.77 24.33
C MET A 380 8.25 -11.86 23.31
N GLN A 381 7.06 -11.40 23.62
CA GLN A 381 5.92 -11.37 22.71
C GLN A 381 5.95 -10.13 21.80
N LYS A 382 6.56 -9.03 22.26
CA LYS A 382 6.73 -7.82 21.44
C LYS A 382 7.44 -8.09 20.13
N THR A 383 8.41 -9.00 20.11
CA THR A 383 9.17 -9.37 18.90
C THR A 383 8.33 -10.10 17.84
N ARG A 384 7.14 -10.61 18.21
CA ARG A 384 6.23 -11.35 17.32
C ARG A 384 5.14 -10.47 16.73
N THR A 385 4.97 -9.25 17.23
CA THR A 385 3.93 -8.32 16.77
C THR A 385 4.18 -7.85 15.34
N LEU A 386 3.10 -7.52 14.62
CA LEU A 386 3.18 -6.86 13.31
C LEU A 386 4.01 -5.58 13.39
N HIS A 387 3.74 -4.79 14.43
CA HIS A 387 4.41 -3.53 14.74
C HIS A 387 5.94 -3.68 14.78
N HIS A 388 6.44 -4.62 15.60
CA HIS A 388 7.89 -4.85 15.73
C HIS A 388 8.51 -5.31 14.41
N LYS A 389 7.82 -6.21 13.69
CA LYS A 389 8.31 -6.70 12.38
C LYS A 389 8.34 -5.58 11.34
N LEU A 390 7.31 -4.72 11.30
CA LEU A 390 7.26 -3.60 10.37
C LEU A 390 8.37 -2.59 10.65
N GLN A 391 8.63 -2.30 11.94
CA GLN A 391 9.74 -1.45 12.34
C GLN A 391 11.11 -2.09 12.02
N ALA A 392 11.24 -3.40 12.18
CA ALA A 392 12.47 -4.12 11.83
C ALA A 392 12.73 -4.06 10.30
N ILE A 393 11.69 -4.23 9.46
CA ILE A 393 11.80 -4.05 8.01
C ILE A 393 12.19 -2.60 7.67
N PHE A 394 11.58 -1.60 8.33
CA PHE A 394 11.97 -0.21 8.12
C PHE A 394 13.43 0.03 8.48
N ASN A 395 13.90 -0.47 9.62
CA ASN A 395 15.29 -0.33 10.09
C ASN A 395 16.27 -1.02 9.13
N ARG A 396 15.95 -2.22 8.64
CA ARG A 396 16.73 -2.90 7.59
C ARG A 396 16.91 -2.01 6.36
N ASP A 397 15.79 -1.50 5.84
CA ASP A 397 15.79 -0.67 4.63
C ASP A 397 16.51 0.67 4.88
N TRP A 398 16.31 1.29 6.04
CA TRP A 398 16.93 2.55 6.44
C TRP A 398 18.46 2.47 6.54
N HIS A 399 18.99 1.36 7.04
CA HIS A 399 20.44 1.17 7.21
C HIS A 399 21.11 0.48 6.03
N SER A 400 20.35 0.06 5.03
CA SER A 400 20.88 -0.61 3.85
C SER A 400 21.69 0.34 2.95
N GLN A 401 22.55 -0.24 2.12
CA GLN A 401 23.29 0.48 1.07
C GLN A 401 22.39 1.19 0.02
N PHE A 402 21.09 0.83 -0.02
CA PHE A 402 20.11 1.42 -0.92
C PHE A 402 19.48 2.71 -0.36
N SER A 403 19.70 3.00 0.90
CA SER A 403 19.21 4.18 1.61
C SER A 403 20.28 5.28 1.61
N VAL A 404 20.02 6.36 0.88
CA VAL A 404 20.98 7.47 0.68
C VAL A 404 20.48 8.72 1.39
N ASP A 405 21.34 9.37 2.17
CA ASP A 405 21.04 10.68 2.76
C ASP A 405 20.76 11.70 1.65
N LEU A 406 19.77 12.55 1.85
CA LEU A 406 19.37 13.55 0.85
C LEU A 406 20.52 14.49 0.47
N ASP A 407 21.36 14.85 1.46
CA ASP A 407 22.53 15.72 1.25
C ASP A 407 23.71 15.02 0.56
N LYS A 408 23.69 13.68 0.51
CA LYS A 408 24.72 12.84 -0.11
C LYS A 408 24.28 12.23 -1.44
N LEU A 409 23.15 12.68 -1.98
CA LEU A 409 22.56 12.09 -3.18
C LEU A 409 23.53 12.10 -4.37
N GLY A 410 24.32 13.18 -4.54
CA GLY A 410 25.26 13.30 -5.65
C GLY A 410 24.60 13.06 -7.01
N GLN A 411 25.41 12.69 -8.00
CA GLN A 411 24.89 12.21 -9.30
C GLN A 411 24.63 10.70 -9.21
N ASN A 412 23.36 10.30 -9.28
CA ASN A 412 22.94 8.92 -9.29
C ASN A 412 22.03 8.66 -10.51
N PRO A 413 22.48 7.85 -11.49
CA PRO A 413 21.74 7.64 -12.74
C PRO A 413 20.40 6.93 -12.53
N ASP A 414 20.22 6.26 -11.40
CA ASP A 414 19.01 5.51 -11.07
C ASP A 414 17.98 6.35 -10.27
N CYS A 415 18.26 7.64 -10.03
CA CYS A 415 17.41 8.55 -9.29
C CYS A 415 17.22 9.88 -10.03
N ALA A 416 16.01 10.19 -10.48
CA ALA A 416 15.69 11.44 -11.19
C ALA A 416 15.87 12.70 -10.31
N LEU A 417 15.86 12.58 -8.98
CA LEU A 417 16.07 13.71 -8.07
C LEU A 417 17.54 14.15 -7.99
N SER A 418 18.48 13.34 -8.50
CA SER A 418 19.91 13.67 -8.51
C SER A 418 20.32 14.68 -9.59
N ASN A 419 19.45 14.88 -10.61
CA ASN A 419 19.66 15.80 -11.72
C ASN A 419 18.43 16.72 -11.83
N PRO A 420 18.27 17.72 -10.95
CA PRO A 420 17.14 18.65 -10.94
C PRO A 420 17.16 19.64 -12.11
#